data_3bedbb0014128510f800ad3b2b8a7d15
#
_entry.id   3bedbb0014128510f800ad3b2b8a7d15
#
_cell.length_a   1.000
_cell.length_b   1.000
_cell.length_c   1.000
_cell.angle_alpha   90.00
_cell.angle_beta   90.00
_cell.angle_gamma   90.00
#
_symmetry.space_group_name_H-M   'P 1'
#
loop_
_entity.id
_entity.type
_entity.pdbx_description
1 polymer ?
#
loop_
_entity_poly.entity_id
_entity_poly.type
_entity_poly.pdbx_seq_one_letter_code
_entity_poly.pdbx_strand_id
1 'polypeptide(L)'
;MSDHIHASHPAIVKRLKRAQGHLAAVLSMFEAHRSCVDLAQQLHAVESAISSAKREMIHDHIEHCLEDTEAGGSRSVLKELKLLAKYL
;
A
#
# COMPACT_ATOMS: atom_id res chain seq x y z
N MET A 1 12.45 -3.76 16.03
CA MET A 1 12.85 -3.74 15.33
C MET A 1 12.31 -4.04 14.30
N SER A 2 12.28 -3.77 13.71
CA SER A 2 11.62 -3.91 12.83
C SER A 2 12.17 -4.19 11.80
N ASP A 3 12.90 -4.88 11.88
CA ASP A 3 13.44 -5.37 10.94
C ASP A 3 12.74 -6.15 10.16
N HIS A 4 11.53 -6.09 10.04
CA HIS A 4 10.80 -6.94 9.24
C HIS A 4 10.80 -6.40 7.87
N ILE A 5 11.83 -6.69 7.10
CA ILE A 5 11.85 -6.38 5.70
C ILE A 5 11.24 -7.57 5.02
N HIS A 6 10.03 -7.43 4.57
CA HIS A 6 9.36 -8.51 3.87
C HIS A 6 9.83 -8.60 2.43
N ALA A 7 9.83 -9.80 1.88
CA ALA A 7 10.29 -10.02 0.51
C ALA A 7 9.48 -9.21 -0.50
N SER A 8 8.22 -8.91 -0.20
CA SER A 8 7.38 -8.13 -1.11
C SER A 8 7.67 -6.64 -1.10
N HIS A 9 8.37 -6.13 -0.07
CA HIS A 9 8.56 -4.69 0.07
C HIS A 9 9.25 -4.04 -1.12
N PRO A 10 10.31 -4.61 -1.70
CA PRO A 10 10.93 -3.97 -2.87
C PRO A 10 9.97 -3.82 -4.05
N ALA A 11 9.13 -4.83 -4.29
CA ALA A 11 8.16 -4.74 -5.37
C ALA A 11 7.08 -3.71 -5.07
N ILE A 12 6.67 -3.63 -3.81
CA ILE A 12 5.68 -2.65 -3.38
C ILE A 12 6.23 -1.24 -3.53
N VAL A 13 7.49 -1.02 -3.13
CA VAL A 13 8.13 0.29 -3.30
C VAL A 13 8.19 0.68 -4.77
N LYS A 14 8.51 -0.28 -5.64
CA LYS A 14 8.57 -0.01 -7.08
C LYS A 14 7.21 0.42 -7.60
N ARG A 15 6.15 -0.24 -7.16
CA ARG A 15 4.79 0.11 -7.55
C ARG A 15 4.39 1.49 -7.02
N LEU A 16 4.80 1.82 -5.80
CA LEU A 16 4.51 3.13 -5.23
C LEU A 16 5.26 4.24 -5.95
N LYS A 17 6.50 3.97 -6.39
CA LYS A 17 7.25 4.94 -7.18
C LYS A 17 6.57 5.19 -8.52
N ARG A 18 5.99 4.14 -9.11
CA ARG A 18 5.25 4.29 -10.35
C ARG A 18 4.01 5.15 -10.12
N ALA A 19 3.31 4.93 -9.00
CA ALA A 19 2.16 5.75 -8.64
C ALA A 19 2.56 7.20 -8.37
N GLN A 20 3.74 7.41 -7.79
CA GLN A 20 4.27 8.74 -7.56
C GLN A 20 4.46 9.49 -8.88
N GLY A 21 5.03 8.81 -9.88
CA GLY A 21 5.18 9.42 -11.20
C GLY A 21 3.84 9.70 -11.85
N HIS A 22 2.87 8.81 -11.66
CA HIS A 22 1.53 9.00 -12.18
C HIS A 22 0.87 10.22 -11.52
N LEU A 23 1.04 10.35 -10.20
CA LEU A 23 0.49 11.52 -9.50
C LEU A 23 1.13 12.82 -10.01
N ALA A 24 2.42 12.81 -10.27
CA ALA A 24 3.09 13.97 -10.84
C ALA A 24 2.49 14.35 -12.20
N ALA A 25 2.17 13.32 -13.01
CA ALA A 25 1.52 13.58 -14.31
C ALA A 25 0.13 14.17 -14.11
N VAL A 26 -0.60 13.73 -13.09
CA VAL A 26 -1.92 14.29 -12.81
C VAL A 26 -1.82 15.77 -12.43
N LEU A 27 -0.80 16.12 -11.64
CA LEU A 27 -0.60 17.52 -11.30
C LEU A 27 -0.38 18.37 -12.55
N SER A 28 0.38 17.83 -13.52
CA SER A 28 0.55 18.52 -14.80
C SER A 28 -0.75 18.66 -15.55
N MET A 29 -1.62 17.68 -15.46
CA MET A 29 -2.93 17.73 -16.09
C MET A 29 -3.79 18.87 -15.50
N PHE A 30 -3.69 19.09 -14.18
CA PHE A 30 -4.37 20.21 -13.55
C PHE A 30 -3.86 21.53 -14.13
N GLU A 31 -2.55 21.64 -14.29
CA GLU A 31 -1.96 22.86 -14.86
C GLU A 31 -2.37 23.06 -16.30
N ALA A 32 -2.59 21.98 -17.03
CA ALA A 32 -3.03 22.03 -18.41
C ALA A 32 -4.54 22.21 -18.55
N HIS A 33 -5.25 22.37 -17.44
CA HIS A 33 -6.69 22.60 -17.44
C HIS A 33 -7.47 21.48 -18.13
N ARG A 34 -7.07 20.23 -17.87
CA ARG A 34 -7.79 19.08 -18.39
C ARG A 34 -9.16 19.00 -17.76
N SER A 35 -10.07 18.28 -18.37
CA SER A 35 -11.44 18.19 -17.89
C SER A 35 -11.50 17.49 -16.52
N CYS A 36 -12.53 17.81 -15.75
CA CYS A 36 -12.73 17.18 -14.45
C CYS A 36 -12.94 15.67 -14.58
N VAL A 37 -13.54 15.21 -15.67
CA VAL A 37 -13.71 13.77 -15.89
C VAL A 37 -12.35 13.10 -16.08
N ASP A 38 -11.48 13.70 -16.91
CA ASP A 38 -10.13 13.17 -17.11
C ASP A 38 -9.37 13.12 -15.79
N LEU A 39 -9.44 14.22 -15.03
CA LEU A 39 -8.73 14.30 -13.76
C LEU A 39 -9.25 13.25 -12.78
N ALA A 40 -10.56 13.07 -12.72
CA ALA A 40 -11.16 12.10 -11.80
C ALA A 40 -10.73 10.67 -12.16
N GLN A 41 -10.69 10.37 -13.46
CA GLN A 41 -10.27 9.04 -13.90
C GLN A 41 -8.82 8.77 -13.52
N GLN A 42 -7.95 9.75 -13.73
CA GLN A 42 -6.54 9.58 -13.40
C GLN A 42 -6.31 9.50 -11.90
N LEU A 43 -7.01 10.30 -11.12
CA LEU A 43 -6.91 10.24 -9.68
C LEU A 43 -7.40 8.89 -9.16
N HIS A 44 -8.46 8.36 -9.74
CA HIS A 44 -8.97 7.07 -9.35
C HIS A 44 -7.91 5.98 -9.60
N ALA A 45 -7.21 6.07 -10.73
CA ALA A 45 -6.16 5.09 -11.05
C ALA A 45 -5.00 5.19 -10.05
N VAL A 46 -4.60 6.40 -9.65
CA VAL A 46 -3.54 6.57 -8.65
C VAL A 46 -4.00 6.02 -7.31
N GLU A 47 -5.22 6.34 -6.92
CA GLU A 47 -5.78 5.88 -5.66
C GLU A 47 -5.83 4.35 -5.61
N SER A 48 -6.28 3.72 -6.71
CA SER A 48 -6.37 2.26 -6.78
C SER A 48 -5.00 1.61 -6.68
N ALA A 49 -3.98 2.21 -7.29
CA ALA A 49 -2.63 1.68 -7.23
C ALA A 49 -2.09 1.72 -5.81
N ILE A 50 -2.33 2.82 -5.09
CA ILE A 50 -1.87 2.97 -3.72
C ILE A 50 -2.63 2.01 -2.81
N SER A 51 -3.94 1.92 -2.98
CA SER A 51 -4.75 1.03 -2.18
C SER A 51 -4.33 -0.43 -2.36
N SER A 52 -4.04 -0.82 -3.60
CA SER A 52 -3.61 -2.18 -3.90
C SER A 52 -2.26 -2.49 -3.25
N ALA A 53 -1.32 -1.53 -3.32
CA ALA A 53 -0.01 -1.71 -2.70
C ALA A 53 -0.14 -1.84 -1.19
N LYS A 54 -1.00 -1.03 -0.59
CA LYS A 54 -1.24 -1.09 0.85
C LYS A 54 -1.80 -2.46 1.26
N ARG A 55 -2.78 -2.95 0.52
CA ARG A 55 -3.36 -4.25 0.85
C ARG A 55 -2.34 -5.38 0.70
N GLU A 56 -1.53 -5.31 -0.33
CA GLU A 56 -0.50 -6.32 -0.53
C GLU A 56 0.50 -6.34 0.63
N MET A 57 0.90 -5.16 1.09
CA MET A 57 1.80 -5.05 2.23
C MET A 57 1.19 -5.66 3.48
N ILE A 58 -0.09 -5.34 3.74
CA ILE A 58 -0.76 -5.82 4.94
C ILE A 58 -0.94 -7.34 4.88
N HIS A 59 -1.35 -7.87 3.72
CA HIS A 59 -1.52 -9.31 3.57
C HIS A 59 -0.19 -10.05 3.76
N ASP A 60 0.89 -9.50 3.21
CA ASP A 60 2.20 -10.11 3.35
C ASP A 60 2.63 -10.14 4.82
N HIS A 61 2.37 -9.05 5.54
CA HIS A 61 2.71 -8.99 6.95
C HIS A 61 1.90 -10.00 7.77
N ILE A 62 0.61 -10.10 7.47
CA ILE A 62 -0.26 -11.06 8.17
C ILE A 62 0.22 -12.49 7.92
N GLU A 63 0.53 -12.83 6.67
CA GLU A 63 1.02 -14.16 6.35
C GLU A 63 2.31 -14.47 7.09
N HIS A 64 3.20 -13.50 7.17
CA HIS A 64 4.45 -13.69 7.90
C HIS A 64 4.20 -13.96 9.37
N CYS A 65 3.30 -13.23 9.99
CA CYS A 65 2.97 -13.42 11.39
C CYS A 65 2.34 -14.77 11.64
N LEU A 66 1.53 -15.25 10.70
CA LEU A 66 0.89 -16.54 10.86
C LEU A 66 1.85 -17.70 10.65
N GLU A 67 2.84 -17.52 9.76
CA GLU A 67 3.84 -18.54 9.53
C GLU A 67 4.76 -18.67 10.72
N ASP A 68 5.02 -17.55 11.40
CA ASP A 68 5.88 -17.56 12.56
C ASP A 68 5.01 -17.87 13.75
N THR A 69 4.53 -19.10 13.83
CA THR A 69 3.51 -19.46 14.78
C THR A 69 3.92 -19.33 16.22
N GLU A 70 5.21 -19.44 16.50
CA GLU A 70 5.64 -19.30 17.88
C GLU A 70 5.46 -17.89 18.36
N ALA A 71 5.73 -16.93 17.47
CA ALA A 71 5.46 -15.54 17.80
C ALA A 71 3.98 -15.25 17.63
N GLY A 72 3.33 -15.97 16.74
CA GLY A 72 1.95 -15.69 16.41
C GLY A 72 0.97 -15.92 17.55
N GLY A 73 1.39 -16.64 18.59
CA GLY A 73 0.51 -16.84 19.71
C GLY A 73 0.54 -15.72 20.71
N SER A 74 1.40 -14.72 20.55
CA SER A 74 1.53 -13.70 21.56
C SER A 74 0.43 -12.65 21.43
N ARG A 75 0.13 -12.00 22.54
CA ARG A 75 -0.85 -10.94 22.54
C ARG A 75 -0.41 -9.75 21.74
N SER A 76 0.89 -9.48 21.71
CA SER A 76 1.40 -8.33 20.96
C SER A 76 1.21 -8.53 19.47
N VAL A 77 1.38 -9.75 18.97
CA VAL A 77 1.16 -10.04 17.55
C VAL A 77 -0.31 -9.86 17.21
N LEU A 78 -1.20 -10.40 18.05
CA LEU A 78 -2.63 -10.27 17.82
C LEU A 78 -3.06 -8.81 17.82
N LYS A 79 -2.51 -8.03 18.74
CA LYS A 79 -2.82 -6.62 18.83
C LYS A 79 -2.39 -5.89 17.57
N GLU A 80 -1.21 -6.22 17.06
CA GLU A 80 -0.71 -5.61 15.84
C GLU A 80 -1.60 -5.95 14.65
N LEU A 81 -2.02 -7.21 14.55
CA LEU A 81 -2.89 -7.63 13.47
C LEU A 81 -4.23 -6.88 13.48
N LYS A 82 -4.76 -6.65 14.68
CA LYS A 82 -6.00 -5.88 14.80
C LYS A 82 -5.82 -4.46 14.34
N LEU A 83 -4.67 -3.85 14.65
CA LEU A 83 -4.39 -2.50 14.20
C LEU A 83 -4.27 -2.42 12.69
N LEU A 84 -3.57 -3.39 12.10
CA LEU A 84 -3.41 -3.41 10.65
C LEU A 84 -4.73 -3.62 9.93
N ALA A 85 -5.62 -4.42 10.52
CA ALA A 85 -6.90 -4.71 9.90
C ALA A 85 -7.74 -3.46 9.67
N LYS A 86 -7.50 -2.40 10.45
CA LYS A 86 -8.24 -1.17 10.28
C LYS A 86 -7.96 -0.51 8.93
N TYR A 87 -6.84 -0.84 8.32
CA TYR A 87 -6.43 -0.19 7.08
C TYR A 87 -6.66 -1.06 5.86
N LEU A 88 -7.29 -2.19 6.01
CA LEU A 88 -7.60 -3.03 4.85
C LEU A 88 -8.75 -2.48 3.97
#